data_1e177ab8de82482bd621b7c4bff44ab0
#
_entry.id   1e177ab8de82482bd621b7c4bff44ab0
#
_cell.length_a   1.000
_cell.length_b   1.000
_cell.length_c   1.000
_cell.angle_alpha   90.00
_cell.angle_beta   90.00
_cell.angle_gamma   90.00
#
_symmetry.space_group_name_H-M   'P 1'
#
loop_
_entity.id
_entity.type
_entity.pdbx_description
1 polymer ?
#
loop_
_entity_poly.entity_id
_entity_poly.type
_entity_poly.pdbx_seq_one_letter_code
_entity_poly.pdbx_strand_id
1 'polypeptide(L)'
;MTRTSHALATSEGVWLVDPVDWPAAIDRATSLGTPLGVIQLLDRHNRDNAAIAERLGVPLLVVPESLPGTPFDVIEIKRAKRWREVALWWPEQRTLVVAEALATNRFFPIGDDLVGVHPVLRLTPPRRLRTYEPEHLLVGHGEGVHGRDATVALHEALGRSRLSVVRWAASVPFRMWRKPTRPPGGG
;
A
#
# COMPACT_ATOMS: atom_id res chain seq x y z
N MET A 1 -5.61 -9.74 -8.77
CA MET A 1 -5.19 -8.36 -8.46
C MET A 1 -3.70 -8.40 -8.16
N THR A 2 -2.89 -7.49 -8.70
CA THR A 2 -1.46 -7.45 -8.41
C THR A 2 -1.26 -7.10 -6.94
N ARG A 3 -0.42 -7.85 -6.23
CA ARG A 3 -0.02 -7.57 -4.85
C ARG A 3 1.36 -6.94 -4.87
N THR A 4 1.55 -5.89 -4.11
CA THR A 4 2.84 -5.21 -3.95
C THR A 4 3.25 -5.28 -2.48
N SER A 5 4.50 -5.61 -2.25
CA SER A 5 5.15 -5.64 -0.94
C SER A 5 6.27 -4.61 -0.94
N HIS A 6 6.63 -4.12 0.23
CA HIS A 6 7.67 -3.10 0.32
C HIS A 6 8.76 -3.50 1.31
N ALA A 7 10.00 -3.15 1.00
CA ALA A 7 11.14 -3.22 1.89
C ALA A 7 11.60 -1.79 2.20
N LEU A 8 11.54 -1.41 3.46
CA LEU A 8 11.92 -0.08 3.94
C LEU A 8 13.27 -0.20 4.64
N ALA A 9 14.33 0.20 3.94
CA ALA A 9 15.68 0.16 4.46
C ALA A 9 15.97 1.41 5.29
N THR A 10 16.29 1.22 6.57
CA THR A 10 16.70 2.26 7.52
C THR A 10 18.18 2.13 7.84
N SER A 11 18.72 3.05 8.61
CA SER A 11 20.12 2.95 9.13
C SER A 11 20.36 1.72 10.01
N GLU A 12 19.31 1.17 10.63
CA GLU A 12 19.39 0.04 11.54
C GLU A 12 19.16 -1.32 10.87
N GLY A 13 18.53 -1.33 9.70
CA GLY A 13 18.20 -2.54 8.95
C GLY A 13 16.97 -2.36 8.08
N VAL A 14 16.29 -3.45 7.74
CA VAL A 14 15.16 -3.44 6.81
C VAL A 14 13.87 -3.95 7.45
N TRP A 15 12.79 -3.21 7.22
CA TRP A 15 11.42 -3.58 7.56
C TRP A 15 10.69 -4.09 6.33
N LEU A 16 10.03 -5.23 6.43
CA LEU A 16 9.21 -5.77 5.35
C LEU A 16 7.74 -5.43 5.61
N VAL A 17 7.08 -4.83 4.62
CA VAL A 17 5.66 -4.43 4.73
C VAL A 17 4.81 -5.30 3.81
N ASP A 18 3.85 -6.01 4.39
CA ASP A 18 2.92 -6.92 3.70
C ASP A 18 3.64 -7.85 2.71
N PRO A 19 4.74 -8.56 3.10
CA PRO A 19 5.51 -9.38 2.18
C PRO A 19 4.69 -10.56 1.63
N VAL A 20 5.09 -10.99 0.43
CA VAL A 20 4.61 -12.21 -0.23
C VAL A 20 5.80 -13.16 -0.38
N ASP A 21 5.60 -14.46 -0.15
CA ASP A 21 6.66 -15.46 -0.22
C ASP A 21 7.10 -15.73 -1.67
N TRP A 22 7.93 -14.83 -2.14
CA TRP A 22 8.68 -14.98 -3.37
C TRP A 22 10.17 -14.90 -3.04
N PRO A 23 10.90 -16.05 -3.08
CA PRO A 23 12.28 -16.12 -2.59
C PRO A 23 13.18 -15.00 -3.11
N ALA A 24 13.22 -14.78 -4.41
CA ALA A 24 14.06 -13.73 -5.01
C ALA A 24 13.72 -12.31 -4.51
N ALA A 25 12.45 -12.02 -4.18
CA ALA A 25 12.06 -10.74 -3.62
C ALA A 25 12.48 -10.62 -2.14
N ILE A 26 12.37 -11.71 -1.38
CA ILE A 26 12.81 -11.74 0.01
C ILE A 26 14.33 -11.62 0.09
N ASP A 27 15.08 -12.35 -0.75
CA ASP A 27 16.55 -12.25 -0.83
C ASP A 27 16.98 -10.82 -1.16
N ARG A 28 16.33 -10.20 -2.13
CA ARG A 28 16.59 -8.79 -2.47
C ARG A 28 16.27 -7.86 -1.31
N ALA A 29 15.15 -8.05 -0.62
CA ALA A 29 14.79 -7.21 0.53
C ALA A 29 15.82 -7.35 1.66
N THR A 30 16.22 -8.57 2.00
CA THR A 30 17.21 -8.84 3.06
C THR A 30 18.63 -8.41 2.68
N SER A 31 18.94 -8.28 1.39
CA SER A 31 20.22 -7.72 0.94
C SER A 31 20.35 -6.21 1.21
N LEU A 32 19.23 -5.51 1.51
CA LEU A 32 19.23 -4.09 1.85
C LEU A 32 19.65 -3.82 3.30
N GLY A 33 19.66 -4.84 4.15
CA GLY A 33 20.03 -4.73 5.55
C GLY A 33 19.52 -5.90 6.38
N THR A 34 19.94 -5.95 7.65
CA THR A 34 19.43 -6.95 8.60
C THR A 34 17.93 -6.80 8.76
N PRO A 35 17.13 -7.88 8.59
CA PRO A 35 15.69 -7.83 8.83
C PRO A 35 15.39 -7.44 10.28
N LEU A 36 14.52 -6.45 10.48
CA LEU A 36 14.12 -5.95 11.80
C LEU A 36 12.73 -6.40 12.20
N GLY A 37 11.86 -6.60 11.22
CA GLY A 37 10.49 -7.05 11.45
C GLY A 37 9.64 -7.09 10.19
N VAL A 38 8.48 -7.70 10.33
CA VAL A 38 7.41 -7.70 9.33
C VAL A 38 6.25 -6.87 9.86
N ILE A 39 5.78 -5.91 9.06
CA ILE A 39 4.63 -5.07 9.39
C ILE A 39 3.48 -5.43 8.47
N GLN A 40 2.36 -5.84 9.05
CA GLN A 40 1.10 -6.06 8.35
C GLN A 40 0.19 -4.85 8.55
N LEU A 41 -0.14 -4.13 7.49
CA LEU A 41 -0.91 -2.88 7.56
C LEU A 41 -2.43 -3.07 7.58
N LEU A 42 -2.92 -4.21 7.08
CA LEU A 42 -4.35 -4.51 7.00
C LEU A 42 -4.66 -5.90 7.62
N ASP A 43 -5.67 -5.98 8.48
CA ASP A 43 -6.02 -7.19 9.23
C ASP A 43 -6.33 -8.42 8.37
N ARG A 44 -6.78 -8.23 7.13
CA ARG A 44 -7.06 -9.30 6.17
C ARG A 44 -5.97 -9.51 5.11
N HIS A 45 -4.86 -8.79 5.19
CA HIS A 45 -3.67 -9.09 4.41
C HIS A 45 -2.87 -10.24 5.04
N ASN A 46 -3.58 -11.34 5.36
CA ASN A 46 -2.96 -12.59 5.84
C ASN A 46 -2.14 -13.24 4.72
N ARG A 47 -1.24 -12.49 4.13
CA ARG A 47 -0.29 -12.95 3.12
C ARG A 47 0.64 -13.98 3.78
N ASP A 48 1.86 -14.04 3.36
CA ASP A 48 2.85 -14.93 3.94
C ASP A 48 3.58 -14.30 5.14
N ASN A 49 2.99 -13.23 5.71
CA ASN A 49 3.61 -12.39 6.73
C ASN A 49 4.13 -13.20 7.93
N ALA A 50 3.31 -14.11 8.46
CA ALA A 50 3.69 -14.92 9.63
C ALA A 50 4.82 -15.90 9.28
N ALA A 51 4.71 -16.60 8.16
CA ALA A 51 5.73 -17.57 7.73
C ALA A 51 7.08 -16.90 7.42
N ILE A 52 7.03 -15.69 6.82
CA ILE A 52 8.24 -14.91 6.53
C ILE A 52 8.86 -14.39 7.82
N ALA A 53 8.07 -13.85 8.75
CA ALA A 53 8.56 -13.37 10.04
C ALA A 53 9.23 -14.50 10.84
N GLU A 54 8.59 -15.67 10.89
CA GLU A 54 9.14 -16.88 11.54
C GLU A 54 10.46 -17.31 10.87
N ARG A 55 10.49 -17.42 9.55
CA ARG A 55 11.70 -17.83 8.79
C ARG A 55 12.87 -16.86 8.98
N LEU A 56 12.60 -15.57 9.10
CA LEU A 56 13.62 -14.54 9.32
C LEU A 56 13.98 -14.34 10.80
N GLY A 57 13.24 -14.98 11.73
CA GLY A 57 13.45 -14.83 13.16
C GLY A 57 13.15 -13.44 13.70
N VAL A 58 12.18 -12.72 13.08
CA VAL A 58 11.84 -11.33 13.41
C VAL A 58 10.38 -11.21 13.88
N PRO A 59 10.02 -10.15 14.62
CA PRO A 59 8.64 -9.93 15.04
C PRO A 59 7.70 -9.67 13.87
N LEU A 60 6.45 -10.17 13.98
CA LEU A 60 5.32 -9.77 13.14
C LEU A 60 4.46 -8.75 13.89
N LEU A 61 4.29 -7.57 13.33
CA LEU A 61 3.48 -6.49 13.88
C LEU A 61 2.21 -6.33 13.04
N VAL A 62 1.08 -6.77 13.57
CA VAL A 62 -0.21 -6.78 12.85
C VAL A 62 -1.03 -5.55 13.21
N VAL A 63 -1.26 -4.67 12.23
CA VAL A 63 -2.03 -3.42 12.37
C VAL A 63 -1.61 -2.69 13.65
N PRO A 64 -0.31 -2.33 13.78
CA PRO A 64 0.21 -1.74 15.00
C PRO A 64 -0.45 -0.40 15.30
N GLU A 65 -0.58 -0.06 16.58
CA GLU A 65 -1.06 1.27 16.99
C GLU A 65 0.07 2.30 17.02
N SER A 66 1.29 1.85 17.23
CA SER A 66 2.51 2.64 17.18
C SER A 66 3.71 1.75 16.89
N LEU A 67 4.82 2.35 16.49
CA LEU A 67 6.08 1.68 16.19
C LEU A 67 7.24 2.41 16.90
N PRO A 68 7.29 2.36 18.24
CA PRO A 68 8.34 3.06 19.00
C PRO A 68 9.73 2.51 18.62
N GLY A 69 10.73 3.40 18.52
CA GLY A 69 12.09 3.05 18.12
C GLY A 69 12.25 2.83 16.61
N THR A 70 11.26 3.16 15.81
CA THR A 70 11.36 3.16 14.34
C THR A 70 11.16 4.58 13.80
N PRO A 71 11.58 4.87 12.55
CA PRO A 71 11.35 6.18 11.94
C PRO A 71 9.92 6.35 11.38
N PHE A 72 8.99 5.45 11.69
CA PHE A 72 7.66 5.43 11.11
C PHE A 72 6.59 5.93 12.07
N ASP A 73 5.80 6.90 11.63
CA ASP A 73 4.54 7.26 12.27
C ASP A 73 3.44 6.34 11.76
N VAL A 74 2.59 5.85 12.68
CA VAL A 74 1.42 5.03 12.34
C VAL A 74 0.19 5.90 12.22
N ILE A 75 -0.50 5.79 11.08
CA ILE A 75 -1.72 6.55 10.77
C ILE A 75 -2.91 5.59 10.72
N GLU A 76 -3.87 5.75 11.61
CA GLU A 76 -5.11 4.98 11.53
C GLU A 76 -5.91 5.37 10.27
N ILE A 77 -6.13 4.41 9.38
CA ILE A 77 -6.96 4.57 8.18
C ILE A 77 -8.41 4.18 8.45
N LYS A 78 -8.60 3.02 9.03
CA LYS A 78 -9.91 2.47 9.35
C LYS A 78 -9.83 1.57 10.58
N ARG A 79 -10.80 1.72 11.49
CA ARG A 79 -10.98 0.83 12.64
C ARG A 79 -12.44 0.37 12.70
N ALA A 80 -12.74 -0.73 12.02
CA ALA A 80 -14.06 -1.36 12.02
C ALA A 80 -13.93 -2.88 12.17
N LYS A 81 -15.01 -3.55 12.62
CA LYS A 81 -15.01 -5.01 12.89
C LYS A 81 -14.48 -5.87 11.74
N ARG A 82 -14.65 -5.42 10.49
CA ARG A 82 -14.25 -6.17 9.28
C ARG A 82 -13.21 -5.43 8.44
N TRP A 83 -12.60 -4.37 8.98
CA TRP A 83 -11.56 -3.60 8.31
C TRP A 83 -10.76 -2.81 9.33
N ARG A 84 -9.59 -3.30 9.64
CA ARG A 84 -8.60 -2.56 10.44
C ARG A 84 -7.38 -2.34 9.57
N GLU A 85 -7.10 -1.10 9.28
CA GLU A 85 -6.01 -0.69 8.41
C GLU A 85 -5.28 0.51 9.00
N VAL A 86 -3.96 0.46 8.92
CA VAL A 86 -3.07 1.58 9.20
C VAL A 86 -2.23 1.88 7.98
N ALA A 87 -1.72 3.11 7.88
CA ALA A 87 -0.67 3.50 6.96
C ALA A 87 0.59 3.84 7.76
N LEU A 88 1.74 3.82 7.10
CA LEU A 88 3.00 4.30 7.65
C LEU A 88 3.38 5.61 6.97
N TRP A 89 3.80 6.57 7.77
CA TRP A 89 4.47 7.77 7.32
C TRP A 89 5.91 7.74 7.78
N TRP A 90 6.83 7.89 6.85
CA TRP A 90 8.26 8.05 7.12
C TRP A 90 8.66 9.50 6.80
N PRO A 91 8.71 10.41 7.80
CA PRO A 91 8.89 11.84 7.58
C PRO A 91 10.16 12.18 6.82
N GLU A 92 11.30 11.59 7.22
CA GLU A 92 12.62 11.89 6.65
C GLU A 92 12.71 11.53 5.15
N GLN A 93 12.02 10.48 4.74
CA GLN A 93 11.97 10.01 3.35
C GLN A 93 10.72 10.48 2.61
N ARG A 94 9.86 11.26 3.28
CA ARG A 94 8.56 11.68 2.74
C ARG A 94 7.82 10.53 2.05
N THR A 95 7.86 9.36 2.69
CA THR A 95 7.29 8.12 2.17
C THR A 95 6.01 7.77 2.90
N LEU A 96 4.91 7.64 2.18
CA LEU A 96 3.62 7.18 2.68
C LEU A 96 3.34 5.77 2.14
N VAL A 97 3.13 4.80 3.04
CA VAL A 97 2.81 3.41 2.69
C VAL A 97 1.37 3.10 3.09
N VAL A 98 0.54 2.68 2.14
CA VAL A 98 -0.88 2.39 2.33
C VAL A 98 -1.20 1.00 1.78
N ALA A 99 -1.93 0.18 2.54
CA ALA A 99 -2.22 -1.19 2.14
C ALA A 99 -3.29 -1.30 1.04
N GLU A 100 -4.55 -0.96 1.37
CA GLU A 100 -5.68 -1.17 0.46
C GLU A 100 -6.59 0.06 0.31
N ALA A 101 -6.52 1.03 1.23
CA ALA A 101 -7.34 2.24 1.13
C ALA A 101 -7.07 3.04 -0.14
N LEU A 102 -5.85 2.98 -0.66
CA LEU A 102 -5.42 3.57 -1.93
C LEU A 102 -4.74 2.51 -2.80
N ALA A 103 -4.87 2.63 -4.13
CA ALA A 103 -4.14 1.79 -5.06
C ALA A 103 -3.98 2.46 -6.42
N THR A 104 -3.00 1.98 -7.19
CA THR A 104 -2.67 2.44 -8.55
C THR A 104 -3.07 1.41 -9.61
N ASN A 105 -3.51 0.21 -9.23
CA ASN A 105 -3.96 -0.79 -10.17
C ASN A 105 -5.24 -0.34 -10.88
N ARG A 106 -5.49 -0.87 -12.07
CA ARG A 106 -6.62 -0.50 -12.96
C ARG A 106 -8.03 -0.56 -12.35
N PHE A 107 -8.20 -1.13 -11.14
CA PHE A 107 -9.52 -1.27 -10.51
C PHE A 107 -9.88 -0.09 -9.61
N PHE A 108 -8.90 0.68 -9.16
CA PHE A 108 -9.10 1.78 -8.22
C PHE A 108 -9.17 3.15 -8.91
N PRO A 109 -8.20 3.56 -9.74
CA PRO A 109 -8.24 4.84 -10.43
C PRO A 109 -9.43 4.94 -11.40
N ILE A 110 -9.84 6.15 -11.73
CA ILE A 110 -10.92 6.43 -12.68
C ILE A 110 -10.42 7.39 -13.75
N GLY A 111 -10.57 6.98 -15.00
CA GLY A 111 -10.00 7.74 -16.12
C GLY A 111 -8.49 7.70 -16.06
N ASP A 112 -7.86 8.88 -16.09
CA ASP A 112 -6.41 9.06 -16.11
C ASP A 112 -5.83 9.30 -14.70
N ASP A 113 -6.63 9.12 -13.64
CA ASP A 113 -6.14 9.24 -12.27
C ASP A 113 -5.03 8.19 -12.01
N LEU A 114 -3.89 8.62 -11.45
CA LEU A 114 -2.80 7.71 -11.08
C LEU A 114 -3.15 6.85 -9.86
N VAL A 115 -3.91 7.42 -8.92
CA VAL A 115 -4.29 6.79 -7.66
C VAL A 115 -5.80 6.78 -7.51
N GLY A 116 -6.36 5.71 -6.98
CA GLY A 116 -7.77 5.62 -6.66
C GLY A 116 -8.00 5.21 -5.21
N VAL A 117 -9.07 5.74 -4.61
CA VAL A 117 -9.57 5.28 -3.31
C VAL A 117 -10.31 3.97 -3.50
N HIS A 118 -10.12 3.02 -2.55
CA HIS A 118 -10.86 1.76 -2.54
C HIS A 118 -12.38 2.00 -2.66
N PRO A 119 -13.09 1.27 -3.52
CA PRO A 119 -14.51 1.53 -3.81
C PRO A 119 -15.40 1.69 -2.59
N VAL A 120 -15.22 0.83 -1.57
CA VAL A 120 -16.00 0.87 -0.32
C VAL A 120 -15.70 2.13 0.52
N LEU A 121 -14.53 2.72 0.37
CA LEU A 121 -14.11 3.91 1.12
C LEU A 121 -14.41 5.23 0.39
N ARG A 122 -14.92 5.20 -0.85
CA ARG A 122 -15.12 6.42 -1.65
C ARG A 122 -16.06 7.44 -1.01
N LEU A 123 -17.08 6.99 -0.30
CA LEU A 123 -17.99 7.88 0.41
C LEU A 123 -17.38 8.44 1.70
N THR A 124 -16.46 7.67 2.31
CA THR A 124 -15.75 8.03 3.55
C THR A 124 -14.24 7.86 3.37
N PRO A 125 -13.61 8.64 2.46
CA PRO A 125 -12.19 8.49 2.18
C PRO A 125 -11.34 8.80 3.41
N PRO A 126 -10.12 8.25 3.51
CA PRO A 126 -9.23 8.47 4.65
C PRO A 126 -8.67 9.90 4.64
N ARG A 127 -9.49 10.87 5.06
CA ARG A 127 -9.19 12.31 4.99
C ARG A 127 -7.96 12.72 5.80
N ARG A 128 -7.57 11.92 6.81
CA ARG A 128 -6.33 12.15 7.58
C ARG A 128 -5.10 12.17 6.69
N LEU A 129 -5.10 11.44 5.58
CA LEU A 129 -3.98 11.44 4.64
C LEU A 129 -3.80 12.76 3.87
N ARG A 130 -4.78 13.68 3.91
CA ARG A 130 -4.70 14.98 3.21
C ARG A 130 -3.66 15.95 3.79
N THR A 131 -3.20 15.69 5.00
CA THR A 131 -2.19 16.53 5.67
C THR A 131 -0.76 16.14 5.29
N TYR A 132 -0.60 15.03 4.56
CA TYR A 132 0.71 14.53 4.16
C TYR A 132 1.03 14.93 2.71
N GLU A 133 2.31 15.21 2.48
CA GLU A 133 2.86 15.57 1.18
C GLU A 133 3.99 14.60 0.81
N PRO A 134 3.65 13.35 0.42
CA PRO A 134 4.66 12.35 0.12
C PRO A 134 5.40 12.67 -1.18
N GLU A 135 6.70 12.37 -1.20
CA GLU A 135 7.49 12.19 -2.42
C GLU A 135 7.42 10.76 -2.93
N HIS A 136 7.07 9.81 -2.03
CA HIS A 136 6.87 8.41 -2.37
C HIS A 136 5.55 7.93 -1.78
N LEU A 137 4.60 7.60 -2.65
CA LEU A 137 3.34 6.94 -2.27
C LEU A 137 3.41 5.48 -2.67
N LEU A 138 3.57 4.60 -1.69
CA LEU A 138 3.65 3.16 -1.85
C LEU A 138 2.31 2.53 -1.51
N VAL A 139 1.83 1.61 -2.35
CA VAL A 139 0.50 1.00 -2.22
C VAL A 139 0.57 -0.53 -2.26
N GLY A 140 -0.36 -1.21 -1.60
CA GLY A 140 -0.42 -2.67 -1.57
C GLY A 140 -0.92 -3.30 -2.88
N HIS A 141 -1.43 -2.49 -3.83
CA HIS A 141 -1.95 -2.97 -5.12
C HIS A 141 -1.59 -2.02 -6.27
N GLY A 142 -0.58 -2.40 -7.03
CA GLY A 142 -0.03 -1.65 -8.16
C GLY A 142 1.35 -1.06 -7.86
N GLU A 143 1.83 -0.22 -8.74
CA GLU A 143 3.14 0.43 -8.61
C GLU A 143 3.05 1.67 -7.70
N GLY A 144 4.17 2.02 -7.05
CA GLY A 144 4.27 3.28 -6.30
C GLY A 144 4.23 4.50 -7.23
N VAL A 145 3.81 5.64 -6.67
CA VAL A 145 3.91 6.95 -7.35
C VAL A 145 5.03 7.74 -6.67
N HIS A 146 5.89 8.37 -7.45
CA HIS A 146 7.10 9.01 -6.95
C HIS A 146 7.23 10.44 -7.45
N GLY A 147 8.01 11.26 -6.70
CA GLY A 147 8.26 12.65 -7.01
C GLY A 147 7.02 13.53 -6.78
N ARG A 148 6.92 14.60 -7.54
CA ARG A 148 5.83 15.60 -7.41
C ARG A 148 4.44 15.00 -7.63
N ASP A 149 4.34 13.97 -8.45
CA ASP A 149 3.08 13.31 -8.78
C ASP A 149 2.49 12.57 -7.58
N ALA A 150 3.30 12.13 -6.61
CA ALA A 150 2.84 11.40 -5.44
C ALA A 150 1.87 12.23 -4.57
N THR A 151 2.25 13.45 -4.22
CA THR A 151 1.39 14.37 -3.45
C THR A 151 0.16 14.77 -4.25
N VAL A 152 0.32 15.12 -5.52
CA VAL A 152 -0.80 15.54 -6.38
C VAL A 152 -1.81 14.40 -6.51
N ALA A 153 -1.35 13.19 -6.86
CA ALA A 153 -2.20 12.02 -7.03
C ALA A 153 -2.93 11.63 -5.74
N LEU A 154 -2.26 11.72 -4.58
CA LEU A 154 -2.89 11.50 -3.27
C LEU A 154 -4.05 12.48 -3.03
N HIS A 155 -3.80 13.77 -3.21
CA HIS A 155 -4.79 14.81 -2.93
C HIS A 155 -5.96 14.79 -3.92
N GLU A 156 -5.70 14.51 -5.19
CA GLU A 156 -6.73 14.32 -6.22
C GLU A 156 -7.61 13.11 -5.93
N ALA A 157 -7.01 11.95 -5.63
CA ALA A 157 -7.74 10.74 -5.28
C ALA A 157 -8.69 10.98 -4.09
N LEU A 158 -8.20 11.62 -3.02
CA LEU A 158 -9.00 11.93 -1.84
C LEU A 158 -10.05 13.02 -2.11
N GLY A 159 -9.72 14.02 -2.92
CA GLY A 159 -10.62 15.14 -3.26
C GLY A 159 -11.78 14.70 -4.15
N ARG A 160 -11.50 13.89 -5.16
CA ARG A 160 -12.49 13.42 -6.15
C ARG A 160 -13.23 12.15 -5.73
N SER A 161 -12.84 11.52 -4.63
CA SER A 161 -13.31 10.21 -4.18
C SER A 161 -14.83 10.05 -4.23
N ARG A 162 -15.59 11.00 -3.64
CA ARG A 162 -17.05 10.94 -3.58
C ARG A 162 -17.70 11.11 -4.96
N LEU A 163 -17.18 12.02 -5.77
CA LEU A 163 -17.69 12.28 -7.13
C LEU A 163 -17.43 11.09 -8.05
N SER A 164 -16.42 10.31 -7.73
CA SER A 164 -16.02 9.14 -8.53
C SER A 164 -16.89 7.90 -8.32
N VAL A 165 -17.81 7.88 -7.32
CA VAL A 165 -18.66 6.71 -7.03
C VAL A 165 -19.51 6.31 -8.24
N VAL A 166 -20.22 7.27 -8.83
CA VAL A 166 -21.09 7.01 -9.99
C VAL A 166 -20.28 6.58 -11.21
N ARG A 167 -19.19 7.29 -11.49
CA ARG A 167 -18.29 6.97 -12.63
C ARG A 167 -17.65 5.59 -12.46
N TRP A 168 -17.25 5.24 -11.26
CA TRP A 168 -16.68 3.93 -10.96
C TRP A 168 -17.74 2.82 -11.16
N ALA A 169 -18.93 2.97 -10.60
CA ALA A 169 -20.02 2.00 -10.75
C ALA A 169 -20.35 1.76 -12.23
N ALA A 170 -20.43 2.81 -13.04
CA ALA A 170 -20.65 2.70 -14.48
C ALA A 170 -19.51 2.02 -15.25
N SER A 171 -18.27 2.07 -14.72
CA SER A 171 -17.09 1.49 -15.38
C SER A 171 -16.84 0.01 -15.02
N VAL A 172 -17.48 -0.53 -13.98
CA VAL A 172 -17.28 -1.90 -13.50
C VAL A 172 -17.56 -2.97 -14.58
N PRO A 173 -18.70 -2.94 -15.32
CA PRO A 173 -18.96 -3.94 -16.34
C PRO A 173 -17.85 -4.00 -17.41
N PHE A 174 -17.37 -2.85 -17.85
CA PHE A 174 -16.33 -2.75 -18.87
C PHE A 174 -14.96 -3.26 -18.39
N ARG A 175 -14.63 -3.03 -17.11
CA ARG A 175 -13.36 -3.47 -16.49
C ARG A 175 -13.32 -4.99 -16.26
N MET A 176 -14.46 -5.60 -15.95
CA MET A 176 -14.56 -7.05 -15.79
C MET A 176 -14.44 -7.79 -17.13
N TRP A 177 -14.82 -7.15 -18.23
CA TRP A 177 -14.82 -7.76 -19.56
C TRP A 177 -13.45 -7.68 -20.27
N ARG A 178 -12.59 -6.72 -19.94
CA ARG A 178 -11.21 -6.67 -20.46
C ARG A 178 -10.35 -7.73 -19.78
N LYS A 179 -10.08 -8.82 -20.51
CA LYS A 179 -9.05 -9.79 -20.12
C LYS A 179 -7.70 -9.07 -19.99
N PRO A 180 -6.86 -9.44 -19.01
CA PRO A 180 -5.50 -8.92 -18.94
C PRO A 180 -4.78 -9.27 -20.25
N THR A 181 -4.24 -8.26 -20.92
CA THR A 181 -3.28 -8.49 -22.00
C THR A 181 -2.07 -9.18 -21.37
N ARG A 182 -1.82 -10.42 -21.77
CA ARG A 182 -0.61 -11.16 -21.38
C ARG A 182 0.59 -10.33 -21.85
N PRO A 183 1.58 -10.05 -21.00
CA PRO A 183 2.80 -9.43 -21.49
C PRO A 183 3.39 -10.32 -22.59
N PRO A 184 3.98 -9.75 -23.65
CA PRO A 184 4.64 -10.54 -24.68
C PRO A 184 5.71 -11.40 -24.00
N GLY A 185 5.63 -12.72 -24.21
CA GLY A 185 6.56 -13.68 -23.65
C GLY A 185 7.96 -13.32 -24.11
N GLY A 186 8.86 -13.05 -23.14
CA GLY A 186 10.27 -13.14 -23.39
C GLY A 186 10.61 -14.60 -23.62
N GLY A 187 11.09 -14.88 -24.85
CA GLY A 187 11.74 -16.11 -25.22
C GLY A 187 13.13 -16.20 -24.60
#